data_78dc4a997ae2698e0ba85644cff6d81a
#
_entry.id   78dc4a997ae2698e0ba85644cff6d81a
#
_cell.length_a   1.000
_cell.length_b   1.000
_cell.length_c   1.000
_cell.angle_alpha   90.00
_cell.angle_beta   90.00
_cell.angle_gamma   90.00
#
_symmetry.space_group_name_H-M   'P 1'
#
loop_
_entity.id
_entity.type
_entity.pdbx_description
1 polymer ?
#
loop_
_entity_poly.entity_id
_entity_poly.type
_entity_poly.pdbx_seq_one_letter_code
_entity_poly.pdbx_strand_id
1 'polypeptide(L)'
;GLGDVYKRQILTGAGVSAESGIATFRDTDGLWENHDPMDLATPEAFARNPDLVYRFYNARRNQLKEVEPNTAHRAIARLQQEFSGKVFLLTQNVDDLHERGGSQQVCHMHGELRQVLCQGCGGRHVPLSDYHGASVCPDCGLPGQLRPDVVWFGEMPYHMAQIEAQLAACDLFVAIGTSGQVYPAAGFVRQAASYGAHTVEINREVSDVSHWFQHQREGLATQKVAELVGELLAGCQAGQ
;
A
#
# COMPACT_ATOMS: atom_id res chain seq x y z
N GLY A 1 -2.86 -24.78 13.56
CA GLY A 1 -3.59 -24.24 12.42
C GLY A 1 -3.57 -22.71 12.43
N LEU A 2 -3.94 -22.05 11.34
CA LEU A 2 -3.94 -20.57 11.25
C LEU A 2 -4.94 -19.89 12.21
N GLY A 3 -5.77 -20.66 12.94
CA GLY A 3 -6.76 -20.15 13.91
C GLY A 3 -6.20 -19.67 15.23
N ASP A 4 -5.02 -20.15 15.64
CA ASP A 4 -4.41 -19.84 16.96
C ASP A 4 -3.51 -18.58 16.92
N VAL A 5 -3.60 -17.77 15.87
CA VAL A 5 -2.73 -16.64 15.57
C VAL A 5 -3.38 -15.34 16.03
N TYR A 6 -2.76 -14.63 16.99
CA TYR A 6 -3.32 -13.43 17.62
C TYR A 6 -2.90 -12.12 16.93
N LYS A 7 -1.77 -12.10 16.22
CA LYS A 7 -1.24 -10.91 15.56
C LYS A 7 -1.01 -11.19 14.08
N ARG A 8 -1.77 -10.50 13.25
CA ARG A 8 -1.72 -10.64 11.80
C ARG A 8 -1.20 -9.37 11.19
N GLN A 9 -0.23 -9.50 10.29
CA GLN A 9 0.21 -8.41 9.45
C GLN A 9 -0.16 -8.69 8.00
N ILE A 10 -0.83 -7.74 7.38
CA ILE A 10 -1.21 -7.78 5.97
C ILE A 10 -0.39 -6.71 5.25
N LEU A 11 0.35 -7.11 4.23
CA LEU A 11 1.01 -6.22 3.28
C LEU A 11 0.25 -6.25 1.96
N THR A 12 -0.16 -5.09 1.45
CA THR A 12 -0.78 -4.98 0.13
C THR A 12 0.09 -4.20 -0.85
N GLY A 13 0.04 -4.59 -2.12
CA GLY A 13 0.62 -3.87 -3.25
C GLY A 13 -0.43 -3.59 -4.32
N ALA A 14 -0.02 -3.07 -5.48
CA ALA A 14 -0.91 -2.60 -6.54
C ALA A 14 -1.91 -3.65 -7.04
N GLY A 15 -1.55 -4.93 -6.96
CA GLY A 15 -2.43 -6.03 -7.38
C GLY A 15 -3.75 -6.12 -6.60
N VAL A 16 -3.83 -5.60 -5.35
CA VAL A 16 -5.10 -5.58 -4.61
C VAL A 16 -6.09 -4.58 -5.21
N SER A 17 -5.61 -3.50 -5.83
CA SER A 17 -6.42 -2.43 -6.44
C SER A 17 -6.63 -2.60 -7.95
N ALA A 18 -5.99 -3.61 -8.58
CA ALA A 18 -6.09 -3.84 -10.02
C ALA A 18 -7.55 -4.05 -10.48
N GLU A 19 -8.30 -4.87 -9.74
CA GLU A 19 -9.72 -5.15 -10.05
C GLU A 19 -10.66 -3.98 -9.73
N SER A 20 -10.15 -2.92 -9.11
CA SER A 20 -10.86 -1.63 -8.96
C SER A 20 -10.61 -0.67 -10.13
N GLY A 21 -9.76 -1.05 -11.11
CA GLY A 21 -9.45 -0.23 -12.28
C GLY A 21 -8.19 0.62 -12.12
N ILE A 22 -7.39 0.40 -11.07
CA ILE A 22 -6.07 1.03 -10.94
C ILE A 22 -5.03 0.15 -11.62
N ALA A 23 -4.37 0.66 -12.66
CA ALA A 23 -3.33 -0.06 -13.38
C ALA A 23 -2.15 -0.39 -12.45
N THR A 24 -1.66 -1.62 -12.54
CA THR A 24 -0.44 -2.05 -11.85
C THR A 24 0.79 -1.74 -12.69
N PHE A 25 1.96 -1.78 -12.07
CA PHE A 25 3.24 -1.63 -12.78
C PHE A 25 3.45 -2.69 -13.87
N ARG A 26 2.90 -3.90 -13.71
CA ARG A 26 2.96 -4.98 -14.70
C ARG A 26 2.04 -4.75 -15.90
N ASP A 27 0.85 -4.20 -15.66
CA ASP A 27 -0.15 -3.97 -16.73
C ASP A 27 0.30 -2.90 -17.72
N THR A 28 1.27 -2.09 -17.37
CA THR A 28 1.76 -0.96 -18.16
C THR A 28 3.17 -1.18 -18.74
N ASP A 29 3.65 -2.42 -18.78
CA ASP A 29 5.01 -2.77 -19.21
C ASP A 29 6.11 -1.94 -18.50
N GLY A 30 5.85 -1.60 -17.24
CA GLY A 30 6.75 -0.77 -16.43
C GLY A 30 6.65 0.74 -16.69
N LEU A 31 5.77 1.19 -17.59
CA LEU A 31 5.55 2.61 -17.86
C LEU A 31 4.34 3.14 -17.07
N TRP A 32 4.42 4.38 -16.60
CA TRP A 32 3.32 5.12 -16.00
C TRP A 32 2.83 6.19 -16.98
N GLU A 33 1.64 5.99 -17.56
CA GLU A 33 1.08 6.89 -18.58
C GLU A 33 2.09 7.20 -19.71
N ASN A 34 2.80 6.18 -20.20
CA ASN A 34 3.88 6.25 -21.19
C ASN A 34 5.16 6.98 -20.73
N HIS A 35 5.34 7.19 -19.42
CA HIS A 35 6.55 7.74 -18.85
C HIS A 35 7.31 6.68 -18.06
N ASP A 36 8.65 6.76 -18.07
CA ASP A 36 9.47 6.00 -17.14
C ASP A 36 9.17 6.47 -15.71
N PRO A 37 8.90 5.57 -14.76
CA PRO A 37 8.71 5.92 -13.35
C PRO A 37 9.86 6.77 -12.77
N MET A 38 11.09 6.59 -13.28
CA MET A 38 12.24 7.39 -12.87
C MET A 38 12.16 8.85 -13.33
N ASP A 39 11.34 9.18 -14.34
CA ASP A 39 11.06 10.55 -14.78
C ASP A 39 9.92 11.24 -14.00
N LEU A 40 9.22 10.48 -13.12
CA LEU A 40 8.05 10.96 -12.40
C LEU A 40 8.17 10.84 -10.88
N ALA A 41 8.87 9.82 -10.41
CA ALA A 41 8.86 9.40 -9.02
C ALA A 41 10.26 9.38 -8.39
N THR A 42 11.04 10.43 -8.63
CA THR A 42 12.32 10.70 -7.97
C THR A 42 12.43 12.18 -7.58
N PRO A 43 13.19 12.55 -6.53
CA PRO A 43 13.49 13.94 -6.20
C PRO A 43 14.14 14.69 -7.37
N GLU A 44 15.02 14.03 -8.12
CA GLU A 44 15.73 14.57 -9.28
C GLU A 44 14.77 14.87 -10.43
N ALA A 45 13.80 13.98 -10.70
CA ALA A 45 12.76 14.19 -11.71
C ALA A 45 11.91 15.42 -11.36
N PHE A 46 11.51 15.54 -10.09
CA PHE A 46 10.75 16.69 -9.61
C PHE A 46 11.55 18.00 -9.73
N ALA A 47 12.83 18.00 -9.38
CA ALA A 47 13.69 19.18 -9.54
C ALA A 47 13.88 19.55 -11.01
N ARG A 48 13.97 18.55 -11.91
CA ARG A 48 14.18 18.77 -13.35
C ARG A 48 12.94 19.29 -14.08
N ASN A 49 11.78 18.71 -13.76
CA ASN A 49 10.51 19.06 -14.42
C ASN A 49 9.31 18.95 -13.45
N PRO A 50 9.17 19.91 -12.53
CA PRO A 50 8.10 19.87 -11.52
C PRO A 50 6.71 19.90 -12.16
N ASP A 51 6.51 20.61 -13.27
CA ASP A 51 5.21 20.71 -13.94
C ASP A 51 4.73 19.36 -14.49
N LEU A 52 5.63 18.54 -15.02
CA LEU A 52 5.29 17.18 -15.45
C LEU A 52 4.85 16.34 -14.25
N VAL A 53 5.59 16.39 -13.15
CA VAL A 53 5.29 15.63 -11.93
C VAL A 53 3.96 16.08 -11.32
N TYR A 54 3.70 17.40 -11.24
CA TYR A 54 2.41 17.92 -10.78
C TYR A 54 1.25 17.44 -11.63
N ARG A 55 1.34 17.53 -12.97
CA ARG A 55 0.27 17.04 -13.87
C ARG A 55 0.01 15.55 -13.66
N PHE A 56 1.04 14.73 -13.60
CA PHE A 56 0.93 13.31 -13.39
C PHE A 56 0.21 12.97 -12.07
N TYR A 57 0.67 13.51 -10.94
CA TYR A 57 0.08 13.19 -9.64
C TYR A 57 -1.32 13.80 -9.46
N ASN A 58 -1.62 14.96 -10.03
CA ASN A 58 -2.98 15.50 -10.06
C ASN A 58 -3.92 14.61 -10.88
N ALA A 59 -3.50 14.12 -12.06
CA ALA A 59 -4.28 13.20 -12.87
C ALA A 59 -4.59 11.91 -12.11
N ARG A 60 -3.60 11.30 -11.49
CA ARG A 60 -3.79 10.08 -10.67
C ARG A 60 -4.68 10.32 -9.46
N ARG A 61 -4.56 11.45 -8.78
CA ARG A 61 -5.44 11.84 -7.68
C ARG A 61 -6.89 12.02 -8.15
N ASN A 62 -7.09 12.58 -9.32
CA ASN A 62 -8.43 12.73 -9.90
C ASN A 62 -9.02 11.36 -10.30
N GLN A 63 -8.21 10.45 -10.83
CA GLN A 63 -8.62 9.07 -11.13
C GLN A 63 -9.18 8.33 -9.90
N LEU A 64 -8.65 8.59 -8.69
CA LEU A 64 -9.17 7.97 -7.47
C LEU A 64 -10.66 8.24 -7.22
N LYS A 65 -11.21 9.33 -7.78
CA LYS A 65 -12.63 9.67 -7.64
C LYS A 65 -13.54 8.76 -8.49
N GLU A 66 -12.98 8.09 -9.50
CA GLU A 66 -13.70 7.28 -10.47
C GLU A 66 -13.68 5.78 -10.14
N VAL A 67 -12.83 5.37 -9.19
CA VAL A 67 -12.65 3.97 -8.80
C VAL A 67 -13.27 3.68 -7.44
N GLU A 68 -13.69 2.43 -7.23
CA GLU A 68 -14.32 1.99 -5.98
C GLU A 68 -13.55 0.84 -5.33
N PRO A 69 -13.58 0.74 -3.97
CA PRO A 69 -13.04 -0.41 -3.27
C PRO A 69 -13.70 -1.71 -3.76
N ASN A 70 -12.89 -2.73 -3.97
CA ASN A 70 -13.37 -4.05 -4.36
C ASN A 70 -13.57 -5.00 -3.15
N THR A 71 -13.93 -6.23 -3.42
CA THR A 71 -14.21 -7.25 -2.39
C THR A 71 -12.99 -7.53 -1.51
N ALA A 72 -11.77 -7.46 -2.04
CA ALA A 72 -10.55 -7.69 -1.24
C ALA A 72 -10.38 -6.59 -0.17
N HIS A 73 -10.56 -5.32 -0.51
CA HIS A 73 -10.50 -4.22 0.45
C HIS A 73 -11.53 -4.38 1.56
N ARG A 74 -12.78 -4.70 1.19
CA ARG A 74 -13.87 -4.93 2.17
C ARG A 74 -13.63 -6.17 3.04
N ALA A 75 -13.06 -7.23 2.48
CA ALA A 75 -12.71 -8.42 3.26
C ALA A 75 -11.62 -8.13 4.30
N ILE A 76 -10.58 -7.34 3.95
CA ILE A 76 -9.54 -6.93 4.90
C ILE A 76 -10.15 -6.05 6.01
N ALA A 77 -11.02 -5.10 5.66
CA ALA A 77 -11.73 -4.28 6.63
C ALA A 77 -12.58 -5.13 7.59
N ARG A 78 -13.30 -6.12 7.05
CA ARG A 78 -14.06 -7.09 7.83
C ARG A 78 -13.15 -7.87 8.80
N LEU A 79 -11.97 -8.31 8.33
CA LEU A 79 -11.01 -8.99 9.21
C LEU A 79 -10.56 -8.09 10.37
N GLN A 80 -10.29 -6.80 10.12
CA GLN A 80 -9.93 -5.86 11.18
C GLN A 80 -11.05 -5.65 12.21
N GLN A 81 -12.32 -5.74 11.78
CA GLN A 81 -13.50 -5.50 12.64
C GLN A 81 -13.91 -6.74 13.43
N GLU A 82 -13.85 -7.93 12.83
CA GLU A 82 -14.40 -9.16 13.42
C GLU A 82 -13.35 -10.04 14.09
N PHE A 83 -12.06 -9.83 13.80
CA PHE A 83 -11.00 -10.62 14.42
C PHE A 83 -10.73 -10.14 15.85
N SER A 84 -10.72 -11.09 16.80
CA SER A 84 -10.50 -10.80 18.23
C SER A 84 -9.07 -10.36 18.60
N GLY A 85 -8.09 -10.62 17.72
CA GLY A 85 -6.70 -10.22 17.89
C GLY A 85 -6.36 -8.93 17.17
N LYS A 86 -5.07 -8.73 16.87
CA LYS A 86 -4.58 -7.53 16.18
C LYS A 86 -4.36 -7.79 14.69
N VAL A 87 -4.87 -6.91 13.84
CA VAL A 87 -4.60 -6.89 12.40
C VAL A 87 -3.93 -5.58 12.05
N PHE A 88 -2.65 -5.63 11.68
CA PHE A 88 -1.91 -4.48 11.19
C PHE A 88 -1.94 -4.49 9.65
N LEU A 89 -2.58 -3.48 9.07
CA LEU A 89 -2.65 -3.31 7.62
C LEU A 89 -1.57 -2.33 7.16
N LEU A 90 -0.63 -2.85 6.40
CA LEU A 90 0.46 -2.12 5.76
C LEU A 90 0.21 -2.11 4.25
N THR A 91 0.32 -0.95 3.62
CA THR A 91 0.16 -0.86 2.17
C THR A 91 1.33 -0.13 1.51
N GLN A 92 1.75 -0.64 0.36
CA GLN A 92 2.62 0.04 -0.58
C GLN A 92 1.83 0.99 -1.50
N ASN A 93 0.51 0.82 -1.52
CA ASN A 93 -0.36 1.64 -2.36
C ASN A 93 -0.49 3.04 -1.79
N VAL A 94 -0.64 3.98 -2.71
CA VAL A 94 -0.86 5.39 -2.41
C VAL A 94 -2.32 5.82 -2.61
N ASP A 95 -3.19 4.87 -3.05
CA ASP A 95 -4.64 5.07 -3.14
C ASP A 95 -5.31 4.99 -1.76
N ASP A 96 -6.57 5.42 -1.65
CA ASP A 96 -7.39 5.43 -0.45
C ASP A 96 -8.45 4.32 -0.41
N LEU A 97 -8.27 3.26 -1.21
CA LEU A 97 -9.30 2.23 -1.36
C LEU A 97 -9.46 1.35 -0.11
N HIS A 98 -8.44 1.20 0.71
CA HIS A 98 -8.55 0.51 1.98
C HIS A 98 -9.47 1.25 2.95
N GLU A 99 -9.27 2.55 3.13
CA GLU A 99 -10.09 3.40 4.00
C GLU A 99 -11.53 3.45 3.50
N ARG A 100 -11.73 3.68 2.21
CA ARG A 100 -13.05 3.68 1.58
C ARG A 100 -13.71 2.31 1.62
N GLY A 101 -12.94 1.23 1.68
CA GLY A 101 -13.38 -0.15 1.90
C GLY A 101 -13.78 -0.45 3.34
N GLY A 102 -13.53 0.47 4.28
CA GLY A 102 -13.88 0.36 5.70
C GLY A 102 -12.73 0.00 6.63
N SER A 103 -11.50 -0.12 6.11
CA SER A 103 -10.30 -0.36 6.92
C SER A 103 -9.99 0.84 7.80
N GLN A 104 -9.58 0.56 9.04
CA GLN A 104 -9.12 1.56 9.99
C GLN A 104 -7.62 1.41 10.23
N GLN A 105 -6.93 2.52 10.48
CA GLN A 105 -5.50 2.53 10.81
C GLN A 105 -4.63 1.87 9.72
N VAL A 106 -4.80 2.30 8.48
CA VAL A 106 -3.95 1.87 7.36
C VAL A 106 -2.57 2.51 7.47
N CYS A 107 -1.51 1.71 7.37
CA CYS A 107 -0.14 2.20 7.38
C CYS A 107 0.35 2.37 5.93
N HIS A 108 0.40 3.60 5.44
CA HIS A 108 0.87 3.93 4.09
C HIS A 108 2.38 4.11 4.06
N MET A 109 3.12 3.05 3.78
CA MET A 109 4.59 3.13 3.78
C MET A 109 5.17 3.95 2.63
N HIS A 110 4.41 4.14 1.56
CA HIS A 110 4.82 4.96 0.42
C HIS A 110 4.05 6.29 0.29
N GLY A 111 3.34 6.70 1.35
CA GLY A 111 2.56 7.93 1.37
C GLY A 111 1.19 7.80 0.71
N GLU A 112 0.56 8.93 0.42
CA GLU A 112 -0.85 8.99 0.00
C GLU A 112 -1.04 10.00 -1.14
N LEU A 113 -1.67 9.58 -2.25
CA LEU A 113 -1.99 10.46 -3.39
C LEU A 113 -2.89 11.65 -3.02
N ARG A 114 -3.75 11.47 -2.01
CA ARG A 114 -4.67 12.52 -1.58
C ARG A 114 -3.99 13.64 -0.80
N GLN A 115 -2.75 13.45 -0.37
CA GLN A 115 -2.02 14.42 0.43
C GLN A 115 -0.91 15.11 -0.37
N VAL A 116 -0.59 16.32 0.06
CA VAL A 116 0.61 17.06 -0.33
C VAL A 116 1.47 17.33 0.89
N LEU A 117 2.76 17.27 0.71
CA LEU A 117 3.78 17.58 1.71
C LEU A 117 4.41 18.93 1.40
N CYS A 118 4.46 19.82 2.37
CA CYS A 118 5.22 21.05 2.25
C CYS A 118 6.70 20.81 2.61
N GLN A 119 7.60 21.02 1.67
CA GLN A 119 9.05 20.87 1.88
C GLN A 119 9.62 21.95 2.80
N GLY A 120 8.95 23.09 2.93
CA GLY A 120 9.39 24.21 3.78
C GLY A 120 9.11 24.00 5.27
N CYS A 121 7.92 23.52 5.64
CA CYS A 121 7.52 23.37 7.05
C CYS A 121 7.20 21.93 7.46
N GLY A 122 7.18 20.98 6.54
CA GLY A 122 6.82 19.57 6.82
C GLY A 122 5.31 19.33 6.99
N GLY A 123 4.47 20.35 6.84
CA GLY A 123 3.01 20.24 6.94
C GLY A 123 2.42 19.37 5.83
N ARG A 124 1.39 18.58 6.17
CA ARG A 124 0.65 17.72 5.24
C ARG A 124 -0.77 18.22 5.09
N HIS A 125 -1.26 18.26 3.86
CA HIS A 125 -2.56 18.82 3.54
C HIS A 125 -3.27 18.02 2.47
N VAL A 126 -4.60 17.99 2.53
CA VAL A 126 -5.46 17.50 1.44
C VAL A 126 -5.81 18.70 0.55
N PRO A 127 -5.26 18.82 -0.66
CA PRO A 127 -5.55 19.96 -1.53
C PRO A 127 -7.00 19.85 -2.07
N LEU A 128 -7.71 20.99 -2.07
CA LEU A 128 -9.09 21.07 -2.56
C LEU A 128 -9.21 21.02 -4.08
N SER A 129 -8.12 21.41 -4.77
CA SER A 129 -8.02 21.44 -6.23
C SER A 129 -6.66 20.90 -6.68
N ASP A 130 -6.40 20.93 -7.97
CA ASP A 130 -5.08 20.65 -8.51
C ASP A 130 -4.06 21.67 -7.99
N TYR A 131 -2.88 21.18 -7.65
CA TYR A 131 -1.79 22.01 -7.12
C TYR A 131 -0.61 22.05 -8.12
N HIS A 132 0.20 23.08 -8.03
CA HIS A 132 1.30 23.38 -8.96
C HIS A 132 2.38 24.24 -8.28
N GLY A 133 3.44 24.57 -9.00
CA GLY A 133 4.59 25.31 -8.48
C GLY A 133 4.30 26.67 -7.82
N ALA A 134 3.15 27.30 -8.10
CA ALA A 134 2.73 28.55 -7.44
C ALA A 134 1.75 28.31 -6.28
N SER A 135 1.35 27.09 -6.00
CA SER A 135 0.46 26.78 -4.88
C SER A 135 1.10 27.11 -3.54
N VAL A 136 0.31 27.73 -2.66
CA VAL A 136 0.77 28.24 -1.36
C VAL A 136 0.48 27.22 -0.28
N CYS A 137 1.45 26.96 0.58
CA CYS A 137 1.24 26.13 1.76
C CYS A 137 0.32 26.85 2.76
N PRO A 138 -0.77 26.21 3.23
CA PRO A 138 -1.68 26.85 4.18
C PRO A 138 -1.06 27.12 5.56
N ASP A 139 -0.04 26.37 5.98
CA ASP A 139 0.59 26.55 7.29
C ASP A 139 1.67 27.63 7.29
N CYS A 140 2.62 27.59 6.34
CA CYS A 140 3.76 28.53 6.36
C CYS A 140 3.61 29.69 5.37
N GLY A 141 2.60 29.68 4.50
CA GLY A 141 2.35 30.74 3.53
C GLY A 141 3.35 30.80 2.36
N LEU A 142 4.30 29.87 2.26
CA LEU A 142 5.29 29.87 1.20
C LEU A 142 4.75 29.23 -0.08
N PRO A 143 4.90 29.86 -1.25
CA PRO A 143 4.59 29.27 -2.53
C PRO A 143 5.68 28.26 -2.96
N GLY A 144 5.32 27.35 -3.86
CA GLY A 144 6.29 26.46 -4.52
C GLY A 144 6.92 25.40 -3.61
N GLN A 145 6.37 25.19 -2.39
CA GLN A 145 6.91 24.22 -1.44
C GLN A 145 6.11 22.92 -1.39
N LEU A 146 4.97 22.84 -2.08
CA LEU A 146 4.12 21.67 -2.07
C LEU A 146 4.60 20.64 -3.07
N ARG A 147 4.69 19.37 -2.63
CA ARG A 147 4.91 18.21 -3.49
C ARG A 147 3.88 17.11 -3.16
N PRO A 148 3.69 16.10 -4.04
CA PRO A 148 2.92 14.91 -3.65
C PRO A 148 3.48 14.29 -2.38
N ASP A 149 2.64 13.92 -1.41
CA ASP A 149 3.06 13.19 -0.21
C ASP A 149 3.22 11.70 -0.53
N VAL A 150 4.10 11.39 -1.47
CA VAL A 150 4.44 10.06 -1.94
C VAL A 150 5.93 9.85 -1.78
N VAL A 151 6.31 8.69 -1.27
CA VAL A 151 7.72 8.28 -1.18
C VAL A 151 8.21 7.92 -2.57
N TRP A 152 9.23 8.61 -3.04
CA TRP A 152 9.84 8.40 -4.34
C TRP A 152 11.01 7.41 -4.27
N PHE A 153 11.43 6.90 -5.40
CA PHE A 153 12.63 6.07 -5.50
C PHE A 153 13.84 6.84 -4.95
N GLY A 154 14.62 6.16 -4.10
CA GLY A 154 15.74 6.76 -3.37
C GLY A 154 15.38 7.38 -2.02
N GLU A 155 14.11 7.58 -1.72
CA GLU A 155 13.65 8.06 -0.40
C GLU A 155 13.39 6.91 0.56
N MET A 156 13.47 7.18 1.86
CA MET A 156 13.15 6.22 2.90
C MET A 156 11.62 6.09 3.04
N PRO A 157 11.06 4.86 3.00
CA PRO A 157 9.65 4.66 3.29
C PRO A 157 9.23 5.15 4.66
N TYR A 158 7.97 5.57 4.79
CA TYR A 158 7.42 6.03 6.06
C TYR A 158 7.22 4.88 7.05
N HIS A 159 7.19 5.20 8.32
CA HIS A 159 6.80 4.30 9.41
C HIS A 159 7.69 3.07 9.61
N MET A 160 8.93 3.04 9.13
CA MET A 160 9.81 1.86 9.16
C MET A 160 9.97 1.26 10.56
N ALA A 161 10.19 2.08 11.59
CA ALA A 161 10.33 1.58 12.97
C ALA A 161 9.06 0.86 13.47
N GLN A 162 7.87 1.37 13.12
CA GLN A 162 6.60 0.72 13.42
C GLN A 162 6.44 -0.58 12.65
N ILE A 163 6.76 -0.58 11.36
CA ILE A 163 6.69 -1.76 10.48
C ILE A 163 7.59 -2.87 11.02
N GLU A 164 8.83 -2.57 11.35
CA GLU A 164 9.79 -3.53 11.90
C GLU A 164 9.30 -4.12 13.23
N ALA A 165 8.75 -3.29 14.12
CA ALA A 165 8.16 -3.77 15.37
C ALA A 165 6.97 -4.71 15.15
N GLN A 166 6.12 -4.44 14.14
CA GLN A 166 5.00 -5.32 13.79
C GLN A 166 5.48 -6.61 13.14
N LEU A 167 6.46 -6.58 12.25
CA LEU A 167 7.07 -7.79 11.67
C LEU A 167 7.66 -8.71 12.73
N ALA A 168 8.35 -8.14 13.72
CA ALA A 168 8.92 -8.91 14.82
C ALA A 168 7.88 -9.54 15.76
N ALA A 169 6.67 -9.02 15.75
CA ALA A 169 5.60 -9.44 16.66
C ALA A 169 4.47 -10.23 16.00
N CYS A 170 4.44 -10.35 14.67
CA CYS A 170 3.34 -11.03 14.00
C CYS A 170 3.51 -12.55 14.03
N ASP A 171 2.38 -13.25 14.11
CA ASP A 171 2.31 -14.71 14.03
C ASP A 171 1.95 -15.16 12.60
N LEU A 172 1.30 -14.27 11.84
CA LEU A 172 0.94 -14.50 10.45
C LEU A 172 1.27 -13.25 9.62
N PHE A 173 2.05 -13.42 8.57
CA PHE A 173 2.33 -12.40 7.55
C PHE A 173 1.68 -12.79 6.23
N VAL A 174 0.83 -11.92 5.71
CA VAL A 174 0.13 -12.12 4.42
C VAL A 174 0.53 -11.01 3.46
N ALA A 175 1.10 -11.36 2.30
CA ALA A 175 1.35 -10.41 1.22
C ALA A 175 0.32 -10.59 0.10
N ILE A 176 -0.29 -9.50 -0.35
CA ILE A 176 -1.38 -9.51 -1.33
C ILE A 176 -1.06 -8.57 -2.48
N GLY A 177 -1.00 -9.10 -3.70
CA GLY A 177 -0.84 -8.31 -4.91
C GLY A 177 0.46 -7.52 -4.99
N THR A 178 1.56 -8.07 -4.45
CA THR A 178 2.89 -7.46 -4.49
C THR A 178 3.73 -8.07 -5.61
N SER A 179 4.58 -7.27 -6.28
CA SER A 179 5.50 -7.79 -7.29
C SER A 179 6.71 -8.52 -6.69
N GLY A 180 7.06 -8.19 -5.44
CA GLY A 180 8.29 -8.66 -4.81
C GLY A 180 9.57 -7.96 -5.30
N GLN A 181 9.45 -6.85 -6.03
CA GLN A 181 10.59 -6.14 -6.62
C GLN A 181 11.00 -4.89 -5.83
N VAL A 182 10.09 -4.32 -5.06
CA VAL A 182 10.32 -3.04 -4.35
C VAL A 182 10.81 -3.29 -2.94
N TYR A 183 12.05 -2.90 -2.65
CA TYR A 183 12.64 -2.95 -1.32
C TYR A 183 12.36 -1.67 -0.54
N PRO A 184 12.21 -1.75 0.81
CA PRO A 184 12.41 -2.92 1.68
C PRO A 184 11.23 -3.91 1.72
N ALA A 185 10.06 -3.58 1.18
CA ALA A 185 8.83 -4.38 1.29
C ALA A 185 9.01 -5.83 0.80
N ALA A 186 9.77 -6.04 -0.29
CA ALA A 186 10.08 -7.37 -0.83
C ALA A 186 10.82 -8.28 0.18
N GLY A 187 11.57 -7.70 1.11
CA GLY A 187 12.29 -8.42 2.16
C GLY A 187 11.46 -8.79 3.40
N PHE A 188 10.27 -8.24 3.56
CA PHE A 188 9.47 -8.40 4.79
C PHE A 188 9.03 -9.83 5.04
N VAL A 189 8.78 -10.64 4.02
CA VAL A 189 8.47 -12.06 4.16
C VAL A 189 9.60 -12.82 4.86
N ARG A 190 10.86 -12.57 4.47
CA ARG A 190 12.02 -13.21 5.10
C ARG A 190 12.19 -12.76 6.54
N GLN A 191 11.98 -11.47 6.79
CA GLN A 191 12.07 -10.90 8.14
C GLN A 191 10.99 -11.49 9.05
N ALA A 192 9.71 -11.52 8.62
CA ALA A 192 8.61 -12.14 9.38
C ALA A 192 8.88 -13.63 9.65
N ALA A 193 9.32 -14.38 8.63
CA ALA A 193 9.66 -15.81 8.77
C ALA A 193 10.81 -16.03 9.78
N SER A 194 11.82 -15.14 9.81
CA SER A 194 12.94 -15.24 10.76
C SER A 194 12.50 -15.06 12.22
N TYR A 195 11.39 -14.38 12.45
CA TYR A 195 10.75 -14.24 13.78
C TYR A 195 9.72 -15.34 14.08
N GLY A 196 9.55 -16.32 13.17
CA GLY A 196 8.67 -17.47 13.38
C GLY A 196 7.23 -17.28 12.86
N ALA A 197 6.94 -16.20 12.14
CA ALA A 197 5.63 -16.01 11.55
C ALA A 197 5.34 -17.04 10.45
N HIS A 198 4.09 -17.49 10.37
CA HIS A 198 3.58 -18.13 9.17
C HIS A 198 3.47 -17.13 8.03
N THR A 199 3.78 -17.56 6.81
CA THR A 199 3.81 -16.64 5.66
C THR A 199 2.92 -17.14 4.52
N VAL A 200 2.05 -16.26 4.03
CA VAL A 200 1.09 -16.53 2.93
C VAL A 200 1.23 -15.46 1.87
N GLU A 201 1.35 -15.86 0.62
CA GLU A 201 1.24 -14.98 -0.53
C GLU A 201 -0.10 -15.18 -1.22
N ILE A 202 -0.76 -14.08 -1.57
CA ILE A 202 -1.91 -14.05 -2.48
C ILE A 202 -1.53 -13.19 -3.67
N ASN A 203 -1.44 -13.79 -4.85
CA ASN A 203 -1.08 -13.08 -6.05
C ASN A 203 -1.72 -13.72 -7.28
N ARG A 204 -1.93 -12.94 -8.35
CA ARG A 204 -2.42 -13.46 -9.63
C ARG A 204 -1.41 -14.34 -10.32
N GLU A 205 -0.13 -14.01 -10.16
CA GLU A 205 1.01 -14.67 -10.75
C GLU A 205 2.13 -14.78 -9.72
N VAL A 206 3.06 -15.70 -9.96
CA VAL A 206 4.26 -15.85 -9.13
C VAL A 206 5.04 -14.54 -9.08
N SER A 207 5.37 -14.06 -7.88
CA SER A 207 6.22 -12.90 -7.66
C SER A 207 7.70 -13.30 -7.56
N ASP A 208 8.59 -12.32 -7.60
CA ASP A 208 10.03 -12.57 -7.48
C ASP A 208 10.42 -13.20 -6.11
N VAL A 209 9.57 -13.04 -5.11
CA VAL A 209 9.79 -13.53 -3.75
C VAL A 209 8.87 -14.68 -3.33
N SER A 210 8.03 -15.21 -4.24
CA SER A 210 7.09 -16.29 -3.92
C SER A 210 7.75 -17.51 -3.28
N HIS A 211 8.97 -17.83 -3.67
CA HIS A 211 9.75 -18.95 -3.13
C HIS A 211 10.13 -18.80 -1.65
N TRP A 212 9.94 -17.64 -1.04
CA TRP A 212 10.18 -17.40 0.40
C TRP A 212 8.92 -17.61 1.25
N PHE A 213 7.73 -17.71 0.61
CA PHE A 213 6.49 -17.94 1.33
C PHE A 213 6.26 -19.44 1.57
N GLN A 214 5.75 -19.78 2.76
CA GLN A 214 5.36 -21.15 3.11
C GLN A 214 4.11 -21.58 2.34
N HIS A 215 3.19 -20.66 2.09
CA HIS A 215 1.95 -20.92 1.37
C HIS A 215 1.73 -19.87 0.28
N GLN A 216 1.29 -20.34 -0.88
CA GLN A 216 0.96 -19.50 -2.02
C GLN A 216 -0.47 -19.79 -2.46
N ARG A 217 -1.24 -18.75 -2.72
CA ARG A 217 -2.62 -18.80 -3.22
C ARG A 217 -2.68 -17.99 -4.51
N GLU A 218 -2.59 -18.68 -5.63
CA GLU A 218 -2.68 -18.06 -6.93
C GLU A 218 -4.14 -17.74 -7.27
N GLY A 219 -4.39 -16.54 -7.79
CA GLY A 219 -5.69 -16.08 -8.24
C GLY A 219 -5.94 -14.60 -7.99
N LEU A 220 -7.16 -14.18 -8.33
CA LEU A 220 -7.61 -12.80 -8.17
C LEU A 220 -7.73 -12.41 -6.69
N ALA A 221 -7.29 -11.21 -6.37
CA ALA A 221 -7.32 -10.71 -4.98
C ALA A 221 -8.74 -10.69 -4.40
N THR A 222 -9.74 -10.30 -5.21
CA THR A 222 -11.15 -10.25 -4.79
C THR A 222 -11.69 -11.59 -4.32
N GLN A 223 -11.20 -12.69 -4.88
CA GLN A 223 -11.61 -14.04 -4.51
C GLN A 223 -10.75 -14.59 -3.36
N LYS A 224 -9.44 -14.60 -3.54
CA LYS A 224 -8.50 -15.29 -2.62
C LYS A 224 -8.37 -14.60 -1.26
N VAL A 225 -8.53 -13.28 -1.21
CA VAL A 225 -8.55 -12.55 0.08
C VAL A 225 -9.83 -12.85 0.83
N ALA A 226 -10.99 -12.86 0.15
CA ALA A 226 -12.27 -13.19 0.79
C ALA A 226 -12.30 -14.62 1.34
N GLU A 227 -11.75 -15.60 0.58
CA GLU A 227 -11.58 -16.98 1.03
C GLU A 227 -10.71 -17.06 2.29
N LEU A 228 -9.50 -16.45 2.26
CA LEU A 228 -8.59 -16.45 3.42
C LEU A 228 -9.23 -15.80 4.64
N VAL A 229 -9.88 -14.66 4.49
CA VAL A 229 -10.55 -13.96 5.60
C VAL A 229 -11.65 -14.82 6.20
N GLY A 230 -12.45 -15.50 5.38
CA GLY A 230 -13.47 -16.44 5.84
C GLY A 230 -12.87 -17.59 6.69
N GLU A 231 -11.79 -18.20 6.24
CA GLU A 231 -11.07 -19.26 6.98
C GLU A 231 -10.51 -18.75 8.32
N LEU A 232 -9.90 -17.55 8.30
CA LEU A 232 -9.29 -16.97 9.49
C LEU A 232 -10.33 -16.62 10.56
N LEU A 233 -11.52 -16.15 10.16
CA LEU A 233 -12.61 -15.83 11.09
C LEU A 233 -13.32 -17.09 11.60
N ALA A 234 -13.52 -18.10 10.76
CA ALA A 234 -14.10 -19.40 11.17
C ALA A 234 -13.20 -20.13 12.17
N GLY A 235 -11.88 -20.11 11.99
CA GLY A 235 -10.92 -20.71 12.91
C GLY A 235 -10.95 -20.09 14.32
N CYS A 236 -11.27 -18.80 14.43
CA CYS A 236 -11.41 -18.12 15.72
C CYS A 236 -12.67 -18.55 16.49
N GLN A 237 -13.73 -18.93 15.79
CA GLN A 237 -15.00 -19.35 16.43
C GLN A 237 -14.93 -20.80 16.95
N ALA A 238 -14.08 -21.64 16.38
CA ALA A 238 -13.92 -23.05 16.77
C ALA A 238 -13.01 -23.23 18.00
N GLY A 239 -12.29 -22.20 18.43
CA GLY A 239 -11.37 -22.20 19.58
C GLY A 239 -11.94 -21.59 20.87
N GLN A 240 -13.20 -21.16 20.86
CA GLN A 240 -13.95 -20.72 22.05
C GLN A 240 -14.87 -21.85 22.53
#